data_2bd9e267387e897e95176afcba00f92b
#
_entry.id   2bd9e267387e897e95176afcba00f92b
#
_cell.length_a   1.000
_cell.length_b   1.000
_cell.length_c   1.000
_cell.angle_alpha   90.00
_cell.angle_beta   90.00
_cell.angle_gamma   90.00
#
_symmetry.space_group_name_H-M   'P 1'
#
loop_
_entity.id
_entity.type
_entity.pdbx_description
1 polymer ?
#
loop_
_entity_poly.entity_id
_entity_poly.type
_entity_poly.pdbx_seq_one_letter_code
_entity_poly.pdbx_strand_id
1 'polypeptide(L)'
;MSHFSRIKVAIKDGEVLHQVLQELGYVVECHTQVRGYQGDKTEAEYVIRRSNGYDLGFRRDDGDDSYELVADFWGAKINQQEFVNTIVHKYAYKKLMASAQAQGFNVESQETLEDGTVRVVVGRWV
;
A
#
# COMPACT_ATOMS: atom_id res chain seq x y z
N MET A 1 -8.49 14.35 -20.89
CA MET A 1 -7.04 14.42 -20.83
C MET A 1 -6.59 13.91 -19.48
N SER A 2 -5.66 13.00 -19.46
CA SER A 2 -5.25 12.36 -18.22
C SER A 2 -3.82 12.73 -17.85
N HIS A 3 -3.56 12.79 -16.55
CA HIS A 3 -2.25 13.09 -16.00
C HIS A 3 -1.98 12.18 -14.82
N PHE A 4 -0.70 12.00 -14.51
CA PHE A 4 -0.33 11.34 -13.27
C PHE A 4 -0.73 12.21 -12.08
N SER A 5 -1.41 11.60 -11.14
CA SER A 5 -1.76 12.22 -9.87
C SER A 5 -1.06 11.49 -8.74
N ARG A 6 -0.80 12.21 -7.65
CA ARG A 6 -0.14 11.68 -6.47
C ARG A 6 -1.04 11.85 -5.27
N ILE A 7 -1.18 10.79 -4.49
CA ILE A 7 -1.98 10.79 -3.26
C ILE A 7 -1.08 10.31 -2.13
N LYS A 8 -0.95 11.10 -1.07
CA LYS A 8 -0.21 10.66 0.12
C LYS A 8 -0.93 9.53 0.81
N VAL A 9 -0.17 8.53 1.22
CA VAL A 9 -0.70 7.38 1.96
C VAL A 9 0.03 7.27 3.30
N ALA A 10 -0.64 6.75 4.31
CA ALA A 10 -0.09 6.64 5.66
C ALA A 10 0.82 5.40 5.78
N ILE A 11 1.85 5.34 4.95
CA ILE A 11 2.78 4.22 4.86
C ILE A 11 4.20 4.78 4.83
N LYS A 12 5.04 4.33 5.76
CA LYS A 12 6.43 4.78 5.89
C LYS A 12 7.44 3.66 5.65
N ASP A 13 7.08 2.42 5.89
CA ASP A 13 7.96 1.26 5.78
C ASP A 13 7.77 0.57 4.44
N GLY A 14 8.75 0.73 3.54
CA GLY A 14 8.67 0.19 2.19
C GLY A 14 8.69 -1.32 2.12
N GLU A 15 9.43 -1.99 3.00
CA GLU A 15 9.47 -3.45 3.02
C GLU A 15 8.11 -4.03 3.38
N VAL A 16 7.45 -3.46 4.38
CA VAL A 16 6.12 -3.89 4.78
C VAL A 16 5.10 -3.60 3.68
N LEU A 17 5.21 -2.44 3.02
CA LEU A 17 4.36 -2.13 1.87
C LEU A 17 4.52 -3.19 0.77
N HIS A 18 5.75 -3.56 0.44
CA HIS A 18 6.02 -4.57 -0.58
C HIS A 18 5.38 -5.91 -0.21
N GLN A 19 5.52 -6.34 1.04
CA GLN A 19 4.90 -7.57 1.54
C GLN A 19 3.38 -7.52 1.42
N VAL A 20 2.78 -6.40 1.81
CA VAL A 20 1.31 -6.21 1.73
C VAL A 20 0.83 -6.36 0.29
N LEU A 21 1.51 -5.72 -0.66
CA LEU A 21 1.12 -5.80 -2.07
C LEU A 21 1.21 -7.23 -2.60
N GLN A 22 2.27 -7.94 -2.24
CA GLN A 22 2.44 -9.35 -2.64
C GLN A 22 1.37 -10.25 -2.03
N GLU A 23 1.04 -10.05 -0.76
CA GLU A 23 0.01 -10.83 -0.08
C GLU A 23 -1.39 -10.59 -0.62
N LEU A 24 -1.63 -9.39 -1.18
CA LEU A 24 -2.89 -9.08 -1.86
C LEU A 24 -2.96 -9.68 -3.27
N GLY A 25 -1.90 -10.34 -3.71
CA GLY A 25 -1.86 -11.03 -5.00
C GLY A 25 -1.36 -10.19 -6.16
N TYR A 26 -0.82 -9.00 -5.91
CA TYR A 26 -0.29 -8.17 -6.97
C TYR A 26 1.11 -8.61 -7.40
N VAL A 27 1.38 -8.51 -8.69
CA VAL A 27 2.73 -8.65 -9.24
C VAL A 27 3.40 -7.28 -9.15
N VAL A 28 4.47 -7.20 -8.36
CA VAL A 28 5.14 -5.93 -8.06
C VAL A 28 6.52 -5.93 -8.69
N GLU A 29 6.81 -4.88 -9.46
CA GLU A 29 8.15 -4.61 -9.98
C GLU A 29 8.75 -3.45 -9.17
N CYS A 30 10.05 -3.54 -8.90
CA CYS A 30 10.74 -2.55 -8.08
C CYS A 30 11.57 -1.61 -8.93
N HIS A 31 11.61 -0.31 -8.54
CA HIS A 31 12.44 0.71 -9.18
C HIS A 31 12.27 0.76 -10.69
N THR A 32 11.05 0.96 -11.15
CA THR A 32 10.73 1.01 -12.56
C THR A 32 9.70 2.12 -12.83
N GLN A 33 9.12 2.11 -14.01
CA GLN A 33 8.23 3.18 -14.46
C GLN A 33 6.77 2.76 -14.41
N VAL A 34 5.93 3.71 -13.95
CA VAL A 34 4.48 3.62 -14.01
C VAL A 34 4.03 4.12 -15.37
N ARG A 35 3.26 3.31 -16.09
CA ARG A 35 2.72 3.69 -17.39
C ARG A 35 1.39 4.41 -17.24
N GLY A 36 1.13 5.35 -18.12
CA GLY A 36 -0.12 6.10 -18.17
C GLY A 36 -0.55 6.41 -19.60
N TYR A 37 -1.27 7.50 -19.74
CA TYR A 37 -1.91 7.89 -20.99
C TYR A 37 -0.87 8.15 -22.11
N GLN A 38 -1.11 7.57 -23.28
CA GLN A 38 -0.31 7.77 -24.51
C GLN A 38 1.19 7.59 -24.30
N GLY A 39 1.57 6.58 -23.53
CA GLY A 39 2.98 6.28 -23.31
C GLY A 39 3.67 7.15 -22.28
N ASP A 40 2.95 8.01 -21.56
CA ASP A 40 3.50 8.74 -20.43
C ASP A 40 4.00 7.78 -19.36
N LYS A 41 5.12 8.12 -18.73
CA LYS A 41 5.74 7.29 -17.70
C LYS A 41 6.27 8.16 -16.58
N THR A 42 6.23 7.63 -15.37
CA THR A 42 6.90 8.25 -14.21
C THR A 42 7.53 7.16 -13.35
N GLU A 43 8.63 7.46 -12.70
CA GLU A 43 9.34 6.48 -11.89
C GLU A 43 8.68 6.26 -10.54
N ALA A 44 8.76 5.03 -10.04
CA ALA A 44 8.31 4.69 -8.71
C ALA A 44 9.13 3.55 -8.13
N GLU A 45 9.13 3.42 -6.82
CA GLU A 45 9.86 2.39 -6.11
C GLU A 45 9.19 1.02 -6.25
N TYR A 46 7.87 0.98 -6.14
CA TYR A 46 7.07 -0.23 -6.32
C TYR A 46 6.00 0.02 -7.36
N VAL A 47 5.90 -0.85 -8.34
CA VAL A 47 4.95 -0.68 -9.44
C VAL A 47 4.11 -1.94 -9.59
N ILE A 48 2.79 -1.77 -9.56
CA ILE A 48 1.84 -2.82 -9.89
C ILE A 48 1.52 -2.71 -11.38
N ARG A 49 1.96 -3.68 -12.15
CA ARG A 49 1.68 -3.75 -13.59
C ARG A 49 0.23 -4.15 -13.83
N ARG A 50 -0.42 -3.45 -14.73
CA ARG A 50 -1.80 -3.74 -15.10
C ARG A 50 -1.91 -4.01 -16.60
N SER A 51 -2.80 -4.93 -16.94
CA SER A 51 -3.01 -5.33 -18.34
C SER A 51 -3.56 -4.22 -19.21
N ASN A 52 -4.22 -3.22 -18.60
CA ASN A 52 -4.80 -2.10 -19.34
C ASN A 52 -3.77 -1.00 -19.69
N GLY A 53 -2.51 -1.17 -19.32
CA GLY A 53 -1.47 -0.19 -19.60
C GLY A 53 -1.41 1.00 -18.65
N TYR A 54 -2.24 1.02 -17.61
CA TYR A 54 -2.29 2.07 -16.59
C TYR A 54 -1.89 1.47 -15.25
N ASP A 55 -0.61 1.60 -14.93
CA ASP A 55 -0.04 0.99 -13.74
C ASP A 55 -0.30 1.82 -12.48
N LEU A 56 -0.09 1.20 -11.33
CA LEU A 56 -0.16 1.87 -10.04
C LEU A 56 1.22 1.84 -9.41
N GLY A 57 1.70 2.97 -8.91
CA GLY A 57 3.02 3.06 -8.34
C GLY A 57 3.04 3.67 -6.95
N PHE A 58 4.03 3.28 -6.17
CA PHE A 58 4.28 3.87 -4.87
C PHE A 58 5.68 4.46 -4.88
N ARG A 59 5.78 5.73 -4.58
CA ARG A 59 7.07 6.43 -4.55
C ARG A 59 7.18 7.29 -3.31
N ARG A 60 8.42 7.55 -2.92
CA ARG A 60 8.75 8.47 -1.84
C ARG A 60 9.96 9.26 -2.27
N ASP A 61 9.82 10.57 -2.33
CA ASP A 61 10.91 11.46 -2.67
C ASP A 61 11.85 11.62 -1.45
N ASP A 62 13.10 11.99 -1.71
CA ASP A 62 14.07 12.24 -0.64
C ASP A 62 13.55 13.29 0.33
N GLY A 63 13.60 12.99 1.61
CA GLY A 63 13.10 13.85 2.67
C GLY A 63 11.63 13.68 3.02
N ASP A 64 10.88 12.90 2.24
CA ASP A 64 9.48 12.59 2.57
C ASP A 64 9.41 11.44 3.57
N ASP A 65 8.49 11.58 4.55
CA ASP A 65 8.28 10.55 5.56
C ASP A 65 7.43 9.40 5.05
N SER A 66 6.50 9.67 4.17
CA SER A 66 5.53 8.67 3.72
C SER A 66 5.51 8.53 2.20
N TYR A 67 5.01 7.38 1.74
CA TYR A 67 4.85 7.10 0.33
C TYR A 67 3.68 7.86 -0.27
N GLU A 68 3.74 8.03 -1.59
CA GLU A 68 2.64 8.54 -2.39
C GLU A 68 2.22 7.45 -3.39
N LEU A 69 0.93 7.29 -3.56
CA LEU A 69 0.38 6.49 -4.67
C LEU A 69 0.36 7.37 -5.91
N VAL A 70 0.98 6.89 -6.98
CA VAL A 70 1.09 7.59 -8.26
C VAL A 70 0.43 6.77 -9.33
N ALA A 71 -0.51 7.37 -10.05
CA ALA A 71 -1.19 6.71 -11.16
C ALA A 71 -1.89 7.75 -12.03
N ASP A 72 -2.19 7.35 -13.26
CA ASP A 72 -3.16 8.04 -14.09
C ASP A 72 -4.53 7.45 -13.77
N PHE A 73 -5.21 8.03 -12.79
CA PHE A 73 -6.44 7.45 -12.25
C PHE A 73 -7.60 7.44 -13.24
N TRP A 74 -7.56 8.34 -14.22
CA TRP A 74 -8.59 8.34 -15.25
C TRP A 74 -8.57 7.04 -16.06
N GLY A 75 -7.38 6.61 -16.50
CA GLY A 75 -7.23 5.39 -17.28
C GLY A 75 -7.16 4.13 -16.44
N ALA A 76 -6.66 4.24 -15.21
CA ALA A 76 -6.54 3.10 -14.31
C ALA A 76 -7.90 2.52 -13.90
N LYS A 77 -8.92 3.36 -13.82
CA LYS A 77 -10.31 2.95 -13.54
C LYS A 77 -10.43 2.11 -12.27
N ILE A 78 -9.81 2.59 -11.19
CA ILE A 78 -9.91 1.96 -9.88
C ILE A 78 -10.68 2.86 -8.92
N ASN A 79 -11.26 2.26 -7.89
CA ASN A 79 -11.76 3.02 -6.75
C ASN A 79 -10.58 3.35 -5.86
N GLN A 80 -10.08 4.60 -5.94
CA GLN A 80 -8.91 5.06 -5.19
C GLN A 80 -9.06 4.85 -3.69
N GLN A 81 -10.21 5.25 -3.16
CA GLN A 81 -10.49 5.18 -1.73
C GLN A 81 -10.44 3.75 -1.22
N GLU A 82 -11.11 2.85 -1.92
CA GLU A 82 -11.15 1.44 -1.55
C GLU A 82 -9.78 0.79 -1.67
N PHE A 83 -9.06 1.07 -2.76
CA PHE A 83 -7.72 0.53 -2.98
C PHE A 83 -6.76 0.97 -1.88
N VAL A 84 -6.73 2.27 -1.58
CA VAL A 84 -5.86 2.82 -0.55
C VAL A 84 -6.24 2.27 0.83
N ASN A 85 -7.52 2.24 1.14
CA ASN A 85 -7.99 1.75 2.44
C ASN A 85 -7.59 0.29 2.67
N THR A 86 -7.74 -0.56 1.66
CA THR A 86 -7.36 -1.97 1.76
C THR A 86 -5.88 -2.12 2.10
N ILE A 87 -5.03 -1.38 1.40
CA ILE A 87 -3.58 -1.44 1.60
C ILE A 87 -3.18 -0.88 2.95
N VAL A 88 -3.72 0.28 3.33
CA VAL A 88 -3.38 0.93 4.60
C VAL A 88 -3.82 0.08 5.79
N HIS A 89 -5.00 -0.54 5.73
CA HIS A 89 -5.47 -1.42 6.80
C HIS A 89 -4.56 -2.63 6.98
N LYS A 90 -4.20 -3.28 5.89
CA LYS A 90 -3.31 -4.44 5.96
C LYS A 90 -1.92 -4.06 6.43
N TYR A 91 -1.42 -2.93 5.98
CA TYR A 91 -0.15 -2.38 6.44
C TYR A 91 -0.16 -2.10 7.94
N ALA A 92 -1.17 -1.40 8.42
CA ALA A 92 -1.30 -1.07 9.83
C ALA A 92 -1.40 -2.32 10.71
N TYR A 93 -2.14 -3.32 10.25
CA TYR A 93 -2.24 -4.60 10.94
C TYR A 93 -0.88 -5.28 11.06
N LYS A 94 -0.12 -5.35 9.95
CA LYS A 94 1.21 -5.95 9.98
C LYS A 94 2.17 -5.22 10.91
N LYS A 95 2.13 -3.89 10.90
CA LYS A 95 2.98 -3.08 11.80
C LYS A 95 2.60 -3.30 13.25
N LEU A 96 1.30 -3.38 13.55
CA LEU A 96 0.81 -3.63 14.90
C LEU A 96 1.26 -5.00 15.40
N MET A 97 1.13 -6.04 14.57
CA MET A 97 1.53 -7.39 14.92
C MET A 97 3.04 -7.48 15.19
N ALA A 98 3.85 -6.88 14.34
CA ALA A 98 5.30 -6.87 14.51
C ALA A 98 5.71 -6.13 15.78
N SER A 99 5.08 -5.00 16.05
CA SER A 99 5.35 -4.20 17.24
C SER A 99 4.95 -4.95 18.51
N ALA A 100 3.80 -5.59 18.52
CA ALA A 100 3.33 -6.37 19.67
C ALA A 100 4.29 -7.53 19.98
N GLN A 101 4.72 -8.26 18.96
CA GLN A 101 5.66 -9.37 19.13
C GLN A 101 7.01 -8.88 19.64
N ALA A 102 7.52 -7.77 19.12
CA ALA A 102 8.80 -7.20 19.55
C ALA A 102 8.75 -6.74 21.01
N GLN A 103 7.58 -6.36 21.51
CA GLN A 103 7.39 -5.94 22.90
C GLN A 103 7.01 -7.07 23.85
N GLY A 104 6.98 -8.31 23.36
CA GLY A 104 6.66 -9.49 24.18
C GLY A 104 5.18 -9.73 24.36
N PHE A 105 4.34 -9.18 23.48
CA PHE A 105 2.90 -9.46 23.48
C PHE A 105 2.59 -10.54 22.45
N ASN A 106 1.51 -11.26 22.69
CA ASN A 106 0.94 -12.18 21.70
C ASN A 106 -0.48 -11.71 21.37
N VAL A 107 -0.94 -12.07 20.19
CA VAL A 107 -2.30 -11.75 19.78
C VAL A 107 -3.23 -12.82 20.33
N GLU A 108 -4.18 -12.40 21.15
CA GLU A 108 -5.18 -13.29 21.77
C GLU A 108 -6.44 -13.39 20.92
N SER A 109 -6.84 -12.30 20.28
CA SER A 109 -7.97 -12.32 19.38
C SER A 109 -7.90 -11.18 18.37
N GLN A 110 -8.62 -11.33 17.27
CA GLN A 110 -8.77 -10.28 16.26
C GLN A 110 -10.14 -10.42 15.62
N GLU A 111 -10.71 -9.29 15.24
CA GLU A 111 -11.95 -9.24 14.47
C GLU A 111 -11.93 -8.06 13.52
N THR A 112 -12.60 -8.21 12.38
CA THR A 112 -12.80 -7.12 11.43
C THR A 112 -14.22 -6.58 11.61
N LEU A 113 -14.32 -5.30 11.89
CA LEU A 113 -15.61 -4.63 12.06
C LEU A 113 -16.22 -4.30 10.70
N GLU A 114 -17.50 -3.93 10.70
CA GLU A 114 -18.24 -3.65 9.46
C GLU A 114 -17.63 -2.52 8.64
N ASP A 115 -17.01 -1.55 9.29
CA ASP A 115 -16.36 -0.42 8.62
C ASP A 115 -14.96 -0.75 8.07
N GLY A 116 -14.52 -2.01 8.18
CA GLY A 116 -13.19 -2.44 7.77
C GLY A 116 -12.11 -2.29 8.84
N THR A 117 -12.44 -1.73 9.98
CA THR A 117 -11.50 -1.59 11.10
C THR A 117 -11.17 -2.96 11.68
N VAL A 118 -9.89 -3.19 11.97
CA VAL A 118 -9.44 -4.43 12.61
C VAL A 118 -9.23 -4.17 14.10
N ARG A 119 -9.91 -4.95 14.92
CA ARG A 119 -9.74 -4.93 16.37
C ARG A 119 -8.85 -6.09 16.79
N VAL A 120 -7.77 -5.79 17.51
CA VAL A 120 -6.81 -6.78 17.95
C VAL A 120 -6.70 -6.72 19.48
N VAL A 121 -6.81 -7.87 20.10
CA VAL A 121 -6.58 -8.01 21.53
C VAL A 121 -5.26 -8.73 21.73
N VAL A 122 -4.36 -8.12 22.50
CA VAL A 122 -3.03 -8.66 22.76
C VAL A 122 -2.86 -9.00 24.22
N GLY A 123 -2.09 -10.05 24.50
CA GLY A 123 -1.69 -10.42 25.84
C GLY A 123 -0.16 -10.42 25.93
N ARG A 124 0.35 -10.32 27.14
CA ARG A 124 1.78 -10.32 27.37
C ARG A 124 2.28 -11.75 27.51
N TRP A 125 3.44 -12.03 26.93
CA TRP A 125 4.13 -13.31 27.15
C TRP A 125 4.49 -13.46 28.63
N VAL A 126 4.26 -14.64 29.16
CA VAL A 126 4.53 -14.93 30.57
C VAL A 126 5.82 -15.74 30.67
#